data_365f12f59e6b4e412ae9c6911d5c67b9
#
_entry.id   365f12f59e6b4e412ae9c6911d5c67b9
#
_cell.length_a   1.000
_cell.length_b   1.000
_cell.length_c   1.000
_cell.angle_alpha   90.00
_cell.angle_beta   90.00
_cell.angle_gamma   90.00
#
_symmetry.space_group_name_H-M   'P 1'
#
loop_
_entity.id
_entity.type
_entity.pdbx_description
1 polymer ?
#
loop_
_entity_poly.entity_id
_entity_poly.type
_entity_poly.pdbx_seq_one_letter_code
_entity_poly.pdbx_strand_id
1 'polypeptide(L)'
;MLSRQERKRKVKVQFLGAHNCESATTRLVSILVDDILALDAGGLTSSLPIESQLDLKAVLLTHHHYDHIRDIPALGMNALFYETSVSVYATQAVRDALASHWLNGIIYVNFLEKPPESPRIQFTVIEPNRAFTVAGYEILPVPVNHSAPTVGYQVTAPDGKTLFYTGDTGPGLAEAWPFTSPQLLITEVTAPNRFEEFGRRMLHLTPSLLKEELLAFQKQKGYLPQVVLVHMNPRQEKEIDAEVKQLSSELGTSITLAYEGMVIQL
;
A
#
# COMPACT_ATOMS: atom_id res chain seq x y z
N MET A 1 9.45 1.71 43.90
CA MET A 1 9.34 0.77 42.74
C MET A 1 9.00 1.62 41.53
N LEU A 2 10.00 2.03 40.76
CA LEU A 2 9.82 2.85 39.57
C LEU A 2 9.37 1.96 38.42
N SER A 3 8.28 2.40 37.77
CA SER A 3 7.60 1.78 36.65
C SER A 3 8.55 1.40 35.52
N ARG A 4 8.33 0.19 34.94
CA ARG A 4 8.89 -0.18 33.63
C ARG A 4 8.68 0.99 32.69
N GLN A 5 9.76 1.61 32.23
CA GLN A 5 9.74 2.47 31.07
C GLN A 5 9.10 1.66 29.94
N GLU A 6 7.91 2.06 29.51
CA GLU A 6 7.32 1.63 28.25
C GLU A 6 8.34 2.00 27.16
N ARG A 7 9.07 1.01 26.66
CA ARG A 7 9.85 1.17 25.44
C ARG A 7 8.83 1.60 24.40
N LYS A 8 8.92 2.82 23.89
CA LYS A 8 8.11 3.28 22.77
C LYS A 8 8.20 2.21 21.69
N ARG A 9 7.11 1.53 21.43
CA ARG A 9 7.03 0.46 20.43
C ARG A 9 7.26 1.15 19.09
N LYS A 10 8.30 0.79 18.37
CA LYS A 10 8.56 1.30 17.02
C LYS A 10 7.59 0.64 16.06
N VAL A 11 7.03 1.41 15.13
CA VAL A 11 6.20 0.89 14.05
C VAL A 11 7.08 0.19 13.02
N LYS A 12 6.87 -1.10 12.84
CA LYS A 12 7.55 -1.93 11.84
C LYS A 12 6.81 -1.85 10.52
N VAL A 13 7.49 -1.49 9.45
CA VAL A 13 6.97 -1.52 8.09
C VAL A 13 7.82 -2.49 7.28
N GLN A 14 7.21 -3.56 6.76
CA GLN A 14 7.88 -4.59 5.96
C GLN A 14 7.31 -4.61 4.55
N PHE A 15 8.19 -4.61 3.55
CA PHE A 15 7.83 -4.69 2.14
C PHE A 15 7.86 -6.17 1.72
N LEU A 16 6.70 -6.76 1.50
CA LEU A 16 6.54 -8.15 1.07
C LEU A 16 6.69 -8.29 -0.44
N GLY A 17 6.29 -7.26 -1.18
CA GLY A 17 6.49 -7.09 -2.60
C GLY A 17 6.63 -5.60 -2.92
N ALA A 18 7.48 -5.26 -3.88
CA ALA A 18 7.85 -3.90 -4.22
C ALA A 18 7.72 -3.57 -5.72
N HIS A 19 7.31 -4.51 -6.55
CA HIS A 19 7.35 -4.40 -8.00
C HIS A 19 5.96 -4.45 -8.65
N ASN A 20 5.87 -3.97 -9.88
CA ASN A 20 4.66 -4.08 -10.71
C ASN A 20 4.64 -5.34 -11.59
N CYS A 21 5.73 -6.10 -11.60
CA CYS A 21 5.84 -7.36 -12.32
C CYS A 21 6.35 -8.46 -11.40
N GLU A 22 5.70 -9.63 -11.47
CA GLU A 22 6.08 -10.80 -10.69
C GLU A 22 7.07 -11.68 -11.43
N SER A 23 8.03 -12.23 -10.70
CA SER A 23 9.01 -13.22 -11.17
C SER A 23 9.43 -14.14 -10.03
N ALA A 24 10.44 -14.98 -10.26
CA ALA A 24 11.01 -15.79 -9.17
C ALA A 24 11.66 -14.95 -8.05
N THR A 25 12.03 -13.71 -8.31
CA THR A 25 12.73 -12.82 -7.38
C THR A 25 12.02 -11.52 -7.07
N THR A 26 10.95 -11.19 -7.78
CA THR A 26 10.15 -9.98 -7.59
C THR A 26 8.71 -10.33 -7.31
N ARG A 27 8.04 -9.55 -6.46
CA ARG A 27 6.62 -9.71 -6.10
C ARG A 27 5.86 -8.41 -6.29
N LEU A 28 4.58 -8.57 -6.61
CA LEU A 28 3.62 -7.47 -6.69
C LEU A 28 3.45 -6.79 -5.33
N VAL A 29 3.10 -5.51 -5.35
CA VAL A 29 3.12 -4.67 -4.14
C VAL A 29 2.25 -5.24 -3.02
N SER A 30 2.86 -5.39 -1.86
CA SER A 30 2.21 -5.65 -0.57
C SER A 30 3.10 -5.17 0.55
N ILE A 31 2.53 -4.43 1.49
CA ILE A 31 3.25 -3.84 2.62
C ILE A 31 2.58 -4.31 3.91
N LEU A 32 3.38 -4.67 4.90
CA LEU A 32 2.90 -5.15 6.18
C LEU A 32 3.33 -4.20 7.29
N VAL A 33 2.37 -3.73 8.09
CA VAL A 33 2.60 -2.85 9.23
C VAL A 33 2.37 -3.65 10.51
N ASP A 34 3.39 -3.70 11.38
CA ASP A 34 3.42 -4.39 12.68
C ASP A 34 2.92 -5.85 12.63
N ASP A 35 3.13 -6.53 11.50
CA ASP A 35 2.75 -7.92 11.23
C ASP A 35 1.22 -8.18 11.24
N ILE A 36 0.37 -7.15 11.30
CA ILE A 36 -1.09 -7.30 11.45
C ILE A 36 -1.93 -6.50 10.46
N LEU A 37 -1.38 -5.44 9.85
CA LEU A 37 -2.10 -4.58 8.91
C LEU A 37 -1.42 -4.66 7.55
N ALA A 38 -2.09 -5.20 6.55
CA ALA A 38 -1.59 -5.26 5.18
C ALA A 38 -2.13 -4.09 4.35
N LEU A 39 -1.25 -3.48 3.55
CA LEU A 39 -1.58 -2.48 2.55
C LEU A 39 -1.34 -3.11 1.18
N ASP A 40 -2.40 -3.31 0.43
CA ASP A 40 -2.51 -4.11 -0.78
C ASP A 40 -2.14 -5.59 -0.63
N ALA A 41 -2.58 -6.40 -1.56
CA ALA A 41 -2.50 -7.85 -1.54
C ALA A 41 -2.02 -8.42 -2.88
N GLY A 42 -0.97 -7.84 -3.46
CA GLY A 42 -0.36 -8.33 -4.69
C GLY A 42 0.56 -9.53 -4.46
N GLY A 43 1.43 -9.47 -3.45
CA GLY A 43 2.41 -10.50 -3.12
C GLY A 43 2.29 -11.04 -1.68
N LEU A 44 1.14 -10.90 -1.04
CA LEU A 44 0.92 -11.18 0.38
C LEU A 44 1.03 -12.67 0.70
N THR A 45 0.26 -13.51 -0.01
CA THR A 45 0.18 -14.95 0.27
C THR A 45 1.44 -15.70 -0.13
N SER A 46 2.17 -15.21 -1.13
CA SER A 46 3.45 -15.80 -1.54
C SER A 46 4.63 -15.42 -0.64
N SER A 47 4.44 -14.46 0.28
CA SER A 47 5.49 -13.93 1.15
C SER A 47 5.31 -14.26 2.62
N LEU A 48 4.09 -14.60 3.05
CA LEU A 48 3.77 -14.91 4.45
C LEU A 48 3.42 -16.38 4.63
N PRO A 49 3.89 -17.04 5.71
CA PRO A 49 3.37 -18.33 6.12
C PRO A 49 1.89 -18.23 6.46
N ILE A 50 1.17 -19.35 6.37
CA ILE A 50 -0.28 -19.40 6.59
C ILE A 50 -0.69 -18.77 7.93
N GLU A 51 0.03 -19.10 9.00
CA GLU A 51 -0.26 -18.61 10.34
C GLU A 51 -0.25 -17.08 10.38
N SER A 52 0.74 -16.46 9.76
CA SER A 52 0.84 -15.00 9.69
C SER A 52 -0.26 -14.37 8.83
N GLN A 53 -0.73 -15.06 7.78
CA GLN A 53 -1.87 -14.62 6.98
C GLN A 53 -3.18 -14.64 7.81
N LEU A 54 -3.36 -15.64 8.68
CA LEU A 54 -4.53 -15.78 9.53
C LEU A 54 -4.51 -14.80 10.72
N ASP A 55 -3.33 -14.31 11.11
CA ASP A 55 -3.17 -13.33 12.19
C ASP A 55 -3.45 -11.89 11.73
N LEU A 56 -3.59 -11.64 10.44
CA LEU A 56 -3.90 -10.32 9.90
C LEU A 56 -5.20 -9.76 10.50
N LYS A 57 -5.17 -8.53 10.97
CA LYS A 57 -6.33 -7.83 11.52
C LYS A 57 -7.07 -7.03 10.46
N ALA A 58 -6.38 -6.60 9.41
CA ALA A 58 -6.98 -5.94 8.27
C ALA A 58 -6.09 -6.02 7.02
N VAL A 59 -6.74 -6.05 5.86
CA VAL A 59 -6.15 -5.83 4.55
C VAL A 59 -6.81 -4.57 3.97
N LEU A 60 -6.03 -3.52 3.72
CA LEU A 60 -6.48 -2.27 3.12
C LEU A 60 -6.11 -2.27 1.65
N LEU A 61 -7.09 -2.21 0.75
CA LEU A 61 -6.85 -2.21 -0.70
C LEU A 61 -7.01 -0.81 -1.26
N THR A 62 -6.01 -0.35 -1.99
CA THR A 62 -6.00 1.00 -2.57
C THR A 62 -6.94 1.12 -3.75
N HIS A 63 -6.92 0.14 -4.66
CA HIS A 63 -7.75 0.08 -5.87
C HIS A 63 -7.88 -1.36 -6.37
N HIS A 64 -8.58 -1.58 -7.49
CA HIS A 64 -8.95 -2.90 -7.96
C HIS A 64 -8.06 -3.47 -9.08
N HIS A 65 -6.91 -2.87 -9.40
CA HIS A 65 -6.02 -3.50 -10.37
C HIS A 65 -5.48 -4.82 -9.83
N TYR A 66 -5.23 -5.75 -10.76
CA TYR A 66 -4.86 -7.13 -10.49
C TYR A 66 -3.68 -7.25 -9.50
N ASP A 67 -2.66 -6.47 -9.71
CA ASP A 67 -1.41 -6.50 -8.95
C ASP A 67 -1.53 -5.97 -7.51
N HIS A 68 -2.68 -5.39 -7.16
CA HIS A 68 -2.99 -4.95 -5.79
C HIS A 68 -4.00 -5.84 -5.06
N ILE A 69 -4.77 -6.66 -5.80
CA ILE A 69 -5.85 -7.49 -5.22
C ILE A 69 -5.67 -9.00 -5.46
N ARG A 70 -4.62 -9.41 -6.17
CA ARG A 70 -4.39 -10.79 -6.66
C ARG A 70 -4.59 -11.86 -5.59
N ASP A 71 -4.13 -11.61 -4.38
CA ASP A 71 -4.10 -12.61 -3.32
C ASP A 71 -5.39 -12.71 -2.50
N ILE A 72 -6.37 -11.84 -2.74
CA ILE A 72 -7.65 -11.84 -2.02
C ILE A 72 -8.40 -13.18 -2.14
N PRO A 73 -8.51 -13.81 -3.33
CA PRO A 73 -9.13 -15.13 -3.43
C PRO A 73 -8.40 -16.22 -2.62
N ALA A 74 -7.06 -16.21 -2.64
CA ALA A 74 -6.25 -17.16 -1.91
C ALA A 74 -6.37 -16.99 -0.39
N LEU A 75 -6.41 -15.74 0.11
CA LEU A 75 -6.69 -15.44 1.52
C LEU A 75 -8.06 -15.98 1.95
N GLY A 76 -9.10 -15.80 1.13
CA GLY A 76 -10.43 -16.35 1.38
C GLY A 76 -10.43 -17.88 1.45
N MET A 77 -9.64 -18.55 0.60
CA MET A 77 -9.51 -20.02 0.63
C MET A 77 -8.78 -20.50 1.88
N ASN A 78 -7.67 -19.82 2.25
CA ASN A 78 -6.95 -20.15 3.47
C ASN A 78 -7.85 -19.94 4.70
N ALA A 79 -8.60 -18.84 4.75
CA ALA A 79 -9.57 -18.59 5.82
C ALA A 79 -10.68 -19.66 5.89
N LEU A 80 -11.09 -20.23 4.74
CA LEU A 80 -12.05 -21.32 4.70
C LEU A 80 -11.49 -22.60 5.36
N PHE A 81 -10.28 -23.01 4.97
CA PHE A 81 -9.68 -24.24 5.50
C PHE A 81 -9.33 -24.17 6.98
N TYR A 82 -9.05 -22.97 7.49
CA TYR A 82 -8.70 -22.75 8.90
C TYR A 82 -9.87 -22.18 9.73
N GLU A 83 -11.09 -22.21 9.19
CA GLU A 83 -12.35 -21.82 9.87
C GLU A 83 -12.31 -20.40 10.47
N THR A 84 -11.61 -19.49 9.82
CA THR A 84 -11.49 -18.08 10.21
C THR A 84 -12.04 -17.14 9.13
N SER A 85 -11.83 -15.84 9.27
CA SER A 85 -12.18 -14.82 8.29
C SER A 85 -11.09 -13.76 8.17
N VAL A 86 -11.01 -13.11 7.01
CA VAL A 86 -10.11 -11.99 6.72
C VAL A 86 -10.93 -10.72 6.60
N SER A 87 -10.55 -9.67 7.34
CA SER A 87 -11.18 -8.34 7.24
C SER A 87 -10.52 -7.53 6.13
N VAL A 88 -11.31 -7.13 5.13
CA VAL A 88 -10.87 -6.33 3.99
C VAL A 88 -11.58 -4.98 4.01
N TYR A 89 -10.82 -3.92 3.87
CA TYR A 89 -11.30 -2.53 3.83
C TYR A 89 -10.92 -1.91 2.50
N ALA A 90 -11.88 -1.43 1.75
CA ALA A 90 -11.63 -0.71 0.49
C ALA A 90 -12.88 0.07 0.05
N THR A 91 -12.75 0.84 -1.02
CA THR A 91 -13.86 1.58 -1.62
C THR A 91 -14.91 0.64 -2.21
N GLN A 92 -16.11 1.18 -2.46
CA GLN A 92 -17.19 0.42 -3.15
C GLN A 92 -16.73 -0.09 -4.52
N ALA A 93 -15.93 0.68 -5.26
CA ALA A 93 -15.42 0.27 -6.57
C ALA A 93 -14.57 -1.02 -6.51
N VAL A 94 -13.73 -1.16 -5.47
CA VAL A 94 -12.95 -2.39 -5.26
C VAL A 94 -13.86 -3.56 -4.91
N ARG A 95 -14.87 -3.35 -4.04
CA ARG A 95 -15.84 -4.38 -3.67
C ARG A 95 -16.59 -4.90 -4.89
N ASP A 96 -17.07 -3.98 -5.74
CA ASP A 96 -17.85 -4.33 -6.93
C ASP A 96 -17.00 -5.10 -7.94
N ALA A 97 -15.74 -4.71 -8.13
CA ALA A 97 -14.81 -5.43 -9.00
C ALA A 97 -14.53 -6.86 -8.50
N LEU A 98 -14.26 -7.03 -7.20
CA LEU A 98 -14.06 -8.35 -6.59
C LEU A 98 -15.30 -9.23 -6.71
N ALA A 99 -16.49 -8.69 -6.41
CA ALA A 99 -17.75 -9.42 -6.45
C ALA A 99 -18.15 -9.82 -7.88
N SER A 100 -17.94 -8.93 -8.85
CA SER A 100 -18.39 -9.15 -10.24
C SER A 100 -17.44 -10.04 -11.04
N HIS A 101 -16.13 -9.96 -10.79
CA HIS A 101 -15.14 -10.57 -11.66
C HIS A 101 -14.36 -11.71 -11.03
N TRP A 102 -14.12 -11.71 -9.74
CA TRP A 102 -13.25 -12.69 -9.08
C TRP A 102 -13.98 -13.63 -8.14
N LEU A 103 -14.74 -13.08 -7.19
CA LEU A 103 -15.43 -13.82 -6.14
C LEU A 103 -16.90 -14.06 -6.53
N ASN A 104 -17.15 -14.36 -7.78
CA ASN A 104 -18.49 -14.44 -8.40
C ASN A 104 -19.06 -15.86 -8.47
N GLY A 105 -18.35 -16.86 -7.94
CA GLY A 105 -18.72 -18.26 -8.02
C GLY A 105 -18.40 -18.94 -9.37
N ILE A 106 -17.83 -18.20 -10.34
CA ILE A 106 -17.39 -18.69 -11.65
C ILE A 106 -15.87 -18.82 -11.68
N ILE A 107 -15.14 -17.72 -11.45
CA ILE A 107 -13.68 -17.73 -11.38
C ILE A 107 -13.23 -18.32 -10.05
N TYR A 108 -13.84 -17.87 -8.95
CA TYR A 108 -13.54 -18.36 -7.61
C TYR A 108 -14.77 -18.33 -6.71
N VAL A 109 -14.71 -19.04 -5.57
CA VAL A 109 -15.79 -19.07 -4.59
C VAL A 109 -16.15 -17.65 -4.13
N ASN A 110 -17.44 -17.35 -4.02
CA ASN A 110 -17.90 -16.06 -3.51
C ASN A 110 -17.71 -15.99 -1.98
N PHE A 111 -16.49 -15.73 -1.53
CA PHE A 111 -16.13 -15.60 -0.12
C PHE A 111 -16.68 -14.34 0.56
N LEU A 112 -17.21 -13.39 -0.22
CA LEU A 112 -17.96 -12.25 0.32
C LEU A 112 -19.31 -12.66 0.92
N GLU A 113 -19.83 -13.83 0.52
CA GLU A 113 -21.13 -14.35 0.92
C GLU A 113 -21.07 -15.77 1.48
N LYS A 114 -19.93 -16.47 1.31
CA LYS A 114 -19.82 -17.90 1.67
C LYS A 114 -18.77 -18.14 2.78
N PRO A 115 -19.07 -19.05 3.71
CA PRO A 115 -20.40 -19.62 4.01
C PRO A 115 -21.39 -18.52 4.46
N PRO A 116 -22.72 -18.69 4.26
CA PRO A 116 -23.69 -17.62 4.55
C PRO A 116 -23.69 -17.16 6.01
N GLU A 117 -23.45 -18.07 6.95
CA GLU A 117 -23.41 -17.82 8.40
C GLU A 117 -22.12 -17.11 8.83
N SER A 118 -21.04 -17.20 8.05
CA SER A 118 -19.73 -16.62 8.36
C SER A 118 -18.89 -16.45 7.09
N PRO A 119 -19.13 -15.42 6.29
CA PRO A 119 -18.33 -15.14 5.07
C PRO A 119 -16.84 -15.08 5.39
N ARG A 120 -16.02 -15.69 4.54
CA ARG A 120 -14.56 -15.77 4.78
C ARG A 120 -13.84 -14.48 4.48
N ILE A 121 -14.42 -13.60 3.66
CA ILE A 121 -13.97 -12.22 3.48
C ILE A 121 -15.03 -11.30 4.07
N GLN A 122 -14.70 -10.68 5.19
CA GLN A 122 -15.50 -9.66 5.84
C GLN A 122 -15.14 -8.31 5.24
N PHE A 123 -15.94 -7.85 4.28
CA PHE A 123 -15.64 -6.63 3.53
C PHE A 123 -16.33 -5.42 4.16
N THR A 124 -15.53 -4.40 4.49
CA THR A 124 -16.01 -3.09 4.95
C THR A 124 -15.76 -2.06 3.86
N VAL A 125 -16.82 -1.45 3.36
CA VAL A 125 -16.70 -0.33 2.42
C VAL A 125 -16.28 0.91 3.19
N ILE A 126 -15.19 1.55 2.74
CA ILE A 126 -14.69 2.81 3.30
C ILE A 126 -15.03 3.98 2.38
N GLU A 127 -15.15 5.16 2.97
CA GLU A 127 -15.40 6.41 2.26
C GLU A 127 -14.11 7.25 2.21
N PRO A 128 -13.73 7.81 1.05
CA PRO A 128 -12.61 8.72 0.96
C PRO A 128 -12.77 9.92 1.90
N ASN A 129 -11.65 10.37 2.47
CA ASN A 129 -11.56 11.49 3.43
C ASN A 129 -12.33 11.28 4.75
N ARG A 130 -12.76 10.06 5.06
CA ARG A 130 -13.39 9.70 6.32
C ARG A 130 -12.52 8.73 7.10
N ALA A 131 -11.93 9.19 8.20
CA ALA A 131 -11.09 8.36 9.04
C ALA A 131 -11.90 7.26 9.75
N PHE A 132 -11.27 6.12 9.96
CA PHE A 132 -11.78 5.00 10.76
C PHE A 132 -10.65 4.37 11.58
N THR A 133 -11.01 3.53 12.53
CA THR A 133 -10.02 2.85 13.39
C THR A 133 -10.09 1.35 13.16
N VAL A 134 -8.93 0.72 12.98
CA VAL A 134 -8.78 -0.73 12.92
C VAL A 134 -7.50 -1.17 13.62
N ALA A 135 -7.59 -2.21 14.45
CA ALA A 135 -6.45 -2.78 15.19
C ALA A 135 -5.66 -1.74 16.02
N GLY A 136 -6.30 -0.64 16.45
CA GLY A 136 -5.68 0.45 17.20
C GLY A 136 -5.01 1.53 16.35
N TYR A 137 -5.01 1.40 15.01
CA TYR A 137 -4.53 2.43 14.08
C TYR A 137 -5.68 3.32 13.63
N GLU A 138 -5.42 4.62 13.50
CA GLU A 138 -6.30 5.51 12.76
C GLU A 138 -5.90 5.49 11.29
N ILE A 139 -6.88 5.23 10.42
CA ILE A 139 -6.69 5.10 8.97
C ILE A 139 -7.50 6.20 8.28
N LEU A 140 -6.82 7.02 7.48
CA LEU A 140 -7.48 8.02 6.64
C LEU A 140 -7.25 7.65 5.15
N PRO A 141 -8.31 7.21 4.44
CA PRO A 141 -8.23 7.02 3.00
C PRO A 141 -8.27 8.38 2.29
N VAL A 142 -7.29 8.66 1.45
CA VAL A 142 -7.17 9.94 0.74
C VAL A 142 -7.16 9.67 -0.77
N PRO A 143 -8.04 10.29 -1.57
CA PRO A 143 -8.05 10.11 -3.02
C PRO A 143 -6.71 10.51 -3.65
N VAL A 144 -6.28 9.74 -4.65
CA VAL A 144 -5.10 10.01 -5.47
C VAL A 144 -5.46 9.88 -6.95
N ASN A 145 -4.61 10.41 -7.83
CA ASN A 145 -4.89 10.46 -9.26
C ASN A 145 -4.37 9.21 -9.98
N HIS A 146 -5.29 8.31 -10.32
CA HIS A 146 -4.95 7.10 -11.07
C HIS A 146 -6.04 6.75 -12.10
N SER A 147 -5.76 5.78 -12.98
CA SER A 147 -6.69 5.33 -14.05
C SER A 147 -7.92 4.59 -13.51
N ALA A 148 -7.86 4.09 -12.29
CA ALA A 148 -8.97 3.51 -11.54
C ALA A 148 -9.30 4.38 -10.32
N PRO A 149 -10.53 4.33 -9.75
CA PRO A 149 -10.81 4.97 -8.47
C PRO A 149 -9.88 4.45 -7.38
N THR A 150 -8.94 5.29 -6.93
CA THR A 150 -7.84 4.92 -6.04
C THR A 150 -7.82 5.81 -4.81
N VAL A 151 -7.51 5.21 -3.66
CA VAL A 151 -7.19 5.93 -2.42
C VAL A 151 -5.82 5.49 -1.91
N GLY A 152 -5.02 6.45 -1.46
CA GLY A 152 -3.89 6.15 -0.57
C GLY A 152 -4.38 6.07 0.88
N TYR A 153 -3.57 5.51 1.77
CA TYR A 153 -3.89 5.38 3.18
C TYR A 153 -2.86 6.11 4.05
N GLN A 154 -3.29 7.14 4.78
CA GLN A 154 -2.51 7.59 5.91
C GLN A 154 -2.83 6.70 7.11
N VAL A 155 -1.81 6.06 7.65
CA VAL A 155 -1.87 5.20 8.83
C VAL A 155 -1.21 5.93 9.97
N THR A 156 -1.96 6.17 11.04
CA THR A 156 -1.46 6.75 12.27
C THR A 156 -1.45 5.68 13.36
N ALA A 157 -0.27 5.37 13.84
CA ALA A 157 -0.09 4.38 14.90
C ALA A 157 -0.47 4.95 16.28
N PRO A 158 -0.74 4.09 17.28
CA PRO A 158 -1.12 4.54 18.62
C PRO A 158 -0.11 5.45 19.31
N ASP A 159 1.18 5.39 18.95
CA ASP A 159 2.26 6.24 19.46
C ASP A 159 2.41 7.57 18.69
N GLY A 160 1.52 7.83 17.71
CA GLY A 160 1.52 9.05 16.89
C GLY A 160 2.46 8.98 15.68
N LYS A 161 3.09 7.85 15.39
CA LYS A 161 3.87 7.67 14.17
C LYS A 161 2.93 7.59 12.96
N THR A 162 3.33 8.23 11.86
CA THR A 162 2.50 8.31 10.66
C THR A 162 3.26 7.86 9.43
N LEU A 163 2.59 7.05 8.60
CA LEU A 163 3.00 6.77 7.24
C LEU A 163 1.86 7.10 6.28
N PHE A 164 2.20 7.44 5.04
CA PHE A 164 1.23 7.55 3.95
C PHE A 164 1.68 6.66 2.79
N TYR A 165 0.83 5.69 2.45
CA TYR A 165 0.99 4.85 1.26
C TYR A 165 0.03 5.33 0.19
N THR A 166 0.54 5.74 -0.96
CA THR A 166 -0.28 6.31 -2.03
C THR A 166 -1.06 5.26 -2.82
N GLY A 167 -0.60 4.00 -2.84
CA GLY A 167 -0.96 3.10 -3.94
C GLY A 167 -0.39 3.62 -5.25
N ASP A 168 -1.00 3.25 -6.35
CA ASP A 168 -0.66 3.77 -7.67
C ASP A 168 -1.20 5.17 -7.86
N THR A 169 -0.38 6.04 -8.41
CA THR A 169 -0.74 7.45 -8.63
C THR A 169 0.09 8.08 -9.76
N GLY A 170 -0.55 8.91 -10.55
CA GLY A 170 0.13 9.85 -11.42
C GLY A 170 0.34 11.20 -10.74
N PRO A 171 0.75 12.23 -11.51
CA PRO A 171 0.84 13.61 -11.03
C PRO A 171 -0.50 14.09 -10.45
N GLY A 172 -0.43 14.91 -9.38
CA GLY A 172 -1.60 15.46 -8.70
C GLY A 172 -1.70 15.14 -7.21
N LEU A 173 -0.65 14.56 -6.59
CA LEU A 173 -0.59 14.33 -5.14
C LEU A 173 -0.69 15.62 -4.33
N ALA A 174 -0.47 16.78 -4.95
CA ALA A 174 -0.68 18.07 -4.32
C ALA A 174 -2.09 18.25 -3.72
N GLU A 175 -3.09 17.56 -4.26
CA GLU A 175 -4.47 17.54 -3.74
C GLU A 175 -4.60 16.68 -2.48
N ALA A 176 -3.74 15.67 -2.29
CA ALA A 176 -3.71 14.81 -1.11
C ALA A 176 -2.93 15.42 0.07
N TRP A 177 -1.97 16.30 -0.21
CA TRP A 177 -1.11 16.87 0.83
C TRP A 177 -1.84 17.62 1.95
N PRO A 178 -2.96 18.36 1.72
CA PRO A 178 -3.72 18.98 2.81
C PRO A 178 -4.14 17.98 3.91
N PHE A 179 -4.46 16.76 3.53
CA PHE A 179 -5.02 15.72 4.40
C PHE A 179 -3.96 14.84 5.06
N THR A 180 -2.70 14.88 4.59
CA THR A 180 -1.64 13.97 5.04
C THR A 180 -0.45 14.72 5.64
N SER A 181 0.23 14.09 6.60
CA SER A 181 1.45 14.63 7.21
C SER A 181 2.35 13.47 7.66
N PRO A 182 2.86 12.65 6.73
CA PRO A 182 3.60 11.44 7.04
C PRO A 182 5.04 11.73 7.47
N GLN A 183 5.56 10.90 8.36
CA GLN A 183 7.00 10.77 8.62
C GLN A 183 7.66 9.86 7.58
N LEU A 184 6.91 8.85 7.08
CA LEU A 184 7.29 7.96 6.00
C LEU A 184 6.26 8.05 4.87
N LEU A 185 6.70 8.49 3.70
CA LEU A 185 5.93 8.41 2.46
C LEU A 185 6.34 7.14 1.71
N ILE A 186 5.37 6.28 1.41
CA ILE A 186 5.54 5.14 0.53
C ILE A 186 4.74 5.44 -0.74
N THR A 187 5.42 5.56 -1.87
CA THR A 187 4.79 5.93 -3.13
C THR A 187 5.37 5.15 -4.29
N GLU A 188 4.68 5.13 -5.42
CA GLU A 188 5.17 4.46 -6.60
C GLU A 188 6.23 5.28 -7.36
N VAL A 189 7.12 4.59 -8.07
CA VAL A 189 7.83 5.06 -9.27
C VAL A 189 7.91 3.89 -10.23
N THR A 190 7.09 3.93 -11.27
CA THR A 190 6.94 2.79 -12.19
C THR A 190 8.05 2.70 -13.23
N ALA A 191 8.58 3.82 -13.71
CA ALA A 191 9.52 3.86 -14.82
C ALA A 191 10.54 5.02 -14.68
N PRO A 192 11.72 4.94 -15.37
CA PRO A 192 12.69 6.03 -15.39
C PRO A 192 12.22 7.25 -16.20
N ASN A 193 12.90 8.38 -16.02
CA ASN A 193 12.53 9.69 -16.58
C ASN A 193 12.34 9.73 -18.10
N ARG A 194 13.03 8.89 -18.86
CA ARG A 194 12.82 8.79 -20.31
C ARG A 194 11.40 8.35 -20.70
N PHE A 195 10.61 7.84 -19.76
CA PHE A 195 9.20 7.48 -19.93
C PHE A 195 8.24 8.47 -19.26
N GLU A 196 8.66 9.70 -18.97
CA GLU A 196 7.83 10.69 -18.28
C GLU A 196 6.50 10.95 -19.00
N GLU A 197 6.51 11.09 -20.34
CA GLU A 197 5.28 11.28 -21.12
C GLU A 197 4.32 10.09 -21.00
N PHE A 198 4.87 8.87 -20.99
CA PHE A 198 4.11 7.66 -20.73
C PHE A 198 3.53 7.67 -19.30
N GLY A 199 4.34 8.03 -18.29
CA GLY A 199 3.91 8.16 -16.91
C GLY A 199 2.73 9.13 -16.75
N ARG A 200 2.83 10.32 -17.31
CA ARG A 200 1.73 11.31 -17.31
C ARG A 200 0.45 10.76 -17.95
N ARG A 201 0.58 10.08 -19.09
CA ARG A 201 -0.58 9.51 -19.82
C ARG A 201 -1.22 8.34 -19.09
N MET A 202 -0.41 7.47 -18.49
CA MET A 202 -0.88 6.26 -17.81
C MET A 202 -1.16 6.47 -16.32
N LEU A 203 -0.93 7.69 -15.83
CA LEU A 203 -1.13 8.09 -14.44
C LEU A 203 -0.24 7.27 -13.49
N HIS A 204 1.06 7.25 -13.81
CA HIS A 204 2.13 6.72 -12.99
C HIS A 204 3.26 7.74 -12.82
N LEU A 205 4.11 7.54 -11.82
CA LEU A 205 5.24 8.43 -11.56
C LEU A 205 6.55 7.92 -12.17
N THR A 206 7.39 8.88 -12.51
CA THR A 206 8.83 8.75 -12.74
C THR A 206 9.57 9.56 -11.68
N PRO A 207 10.90 9.43 -11.52
CA PRO A 207 11.65 10.26 -10.57
C PRO A 207 11.47 11.76 -10.77
N SER A 208 11.37 12.24 -12.03
CA SER A 208 11.10 13.65 -12.33
C SER A 208 9.70 14.11 -11.90
N LEU A 209 8.67 13.27 -12.14
CA LEU A 209 7.30 13.54 -11.69
C LEU A 209 7.20 13.51 -10.17
N LEU A 210 7.85 12.54 -9.52
CA LEU A 210 7.94 12.49 -8.07
C LEU A 210 8.59 13.75 -7.48
N LYS A 211 9.63 14.28 -8.14
CA LYS A 211 10.26 15.54 -7.72
C LYS A 211 9.26 16.70 -7.67
N GLU A 212 8.43 16.84 -8.69
CA GLU A 212 7.37 17.87 -8.74
C GLU A 212 6.45 17.75 -7.52
N GLU A 213 6.00 16.54 -7.20
CA GLU A 213 5.09 16.26 -6.08
C GLU A 213 5.76 16.51 -4.72
N LEU A 214 7.03 16.13 -4.54
CA LEU A 214 7.77 16.36 -3.31
C LEU A 214 8.06 17.85 -3.07
N LEU A 215 8.35 18.63 -4.12
CA LEU A 215 8.49 20.08 -4.02
C LEU A 215 7.17 20.75 -3.64
N ALA A 216 6.05 20.28 -4.19
CA ALA A 216 4.72 20.75 -3.80
C ALA A 216 4.42 20.41 -2.33
N PHE A 217 4.78 19.20 -1.88
CA PHE A 217 4.67 18.80 -0.48
C PHE A 217 5.50 19.72 0.44
N GLN A 218 6.78 19.90 0.11
CA GLN A 218 7.70 20.76 0.89
C GLN A 218 7.18 22.20 1.00
N LYS A 219 6.69 22.74 -0.10
CA LYS A 219 6.09 24.09 -0.12
C LYS A 219 4.88 24.20 0.81
N GLN A 220 4.07 23.15 0.89
CA GLN A 220 2.82 23.15 1.67
C GLN A 220 3.04 22.81 3.15
N LYS A 221 3.94 21.87 3.45
CA LYS A 221 4.15 21.33 4.80
C LYS A 221 5.39 21.88 5.50
N GLY A 222 6.34 22.44 4.79
CA GLY A 222 7.58 22.98 5.35
C GLY A 222 8.66 21.94 5.67
N TYR A 223 8.45 20.67 5.33
CA TYR A 223 9.42 19.59 5.49
C TYR A 223 9.29 18.58 4.34
N LEU A 224 10.25 17.63 4.27
CA LEU A 224 10.14 16.43 3.43
C LEU A 224 10.15 15.19 4.32
N PRO A 225 9.28 14.17 4.08
CA PRO A 225 9.31 12.89 4.77
C PRO A 225 10.49 12.04 4.31
N GLN A 226 10.82 10.98 5.04
CA GLN A 226 11.53 9.85 4.45
C GLN A 226 10.65 9.25 3.34
N VAL A 227 11.24 8.90 2.19
CA VAL A 227 10.49 8.35 1.04
C VAL A 227 10.99 6.95 0.70
N VAL A 228 10.06 6.03 0.53
CA VAL A 228 10.33 4.68 0.02
C VAL A 228 9.50 4.44 -1.22
N LEU A 229 10.15 3.96 -2.27
CA LEU A 229 9.54 3.78 -3.58
C LEU A 229 9.20 2.30 -3.80
N VAL A 230 8.01 2.07 -4.33
CA VAL A 230 7.49 0.75 -4.71
C VAL A 230 7.00 0.77 -6.16
N HIS A 231 6.47 -0.35 -6.65
CA HIS A 231 5.83 -0.50 -7.95
C HIS A 231 6.81 -0.33 -9.13
N MET A 232 8.12 -0.51 -8.89
CA MET A 232 9.12 -0.39 -9.95
C MET A 232 9.01 -1.51 -10.98
N ASN A 233 9.29 -1.17 -12.26
CA ASN A 233 9.52 -2.19 -13.26
C ASN A 233 10.91 -2.84 -13.02
N PRO A 234 11.00 -4.17 -12.75
CA PRO A 234 12.26 -4.80 -12.40
C PRO A 234 13.36 -4.68 -13.45
N ARG A 235 12.98 -4.58 -14.75
CA ARG A 235 13.95 -4.40 -15.84
C ARG A 235 14.56 -3.02 -15.90
N GLN A 236 13.92 -2.04 -15.26
CA GLN A 236 14.33 -0.62 -15.28
C GLN A 236 14.84 -0.13 -13.92
N GLU A 237 14.81 -0.98 -12.91
CA GLU A 237 15.11 -0.64 -11.52
C GLU A 237 16.50 0.01 -11.35
N LYS A 238 17.53 -0.47 -12.06
CA LYS A 238 18.87 0.12 -12.00
C LYS A 238 18.91 1.57 -12.51
N GLU A 239 18.14 1.87 -13.55
CA GLU A 239 18.04 3.22 -14.10
C GLU A 239 17.25 4.13 -13.15
N ILE A 240 16.13 3.63 -12.64
CA ILE A 240 15.33 4.31 -11.61
C ILE A 240 16.19 4.62 -10.37
N ASP A 241 16.96 3.64 -9.87
CA ASP A 241 17.85 3.81 -8.71
C ASP A 241 18.88 4.92 -8.91
N ALA A 242 19.50 4.99 -10.09
CA ALA A 242 20.46 6.04 -10.41
C ALA A 242 19.81 7.44 -10.40
N GLU A 243 18.64 7.59 -11.01
CA GLU A 243 17.89 8.85 -11.05
C GLU A 243 17.35 9.25 -9.67
N VAL A 244 16.90 8.27 -8.87
CA VAL A 244 16.43 8.47 -7.49
C VAL A 244 17.56 8.90 -6.56
N LYS A 245 18.77 8.36 -6.69
CA LYS A 245 19.95 8.81 -5.93
C LYS A 245 20.29 10.27 -6.21
N GLN A 246 20.21 10.66 -7.45
CA GLN A 246 20.38 12.07 -7.83
C GLN A 246 19.29 12.93 -7.18
N LEU A 247 18.02 12.55 -7.30
CA LEU A 247 16.88 13.25 -6.71
C LEU A 247 17.00 13.37 -5.18
N SER A 248 17.40 12.29 -4.50
CA SER A 248 17.63 12.27 -3.05
C SER A 248 18.69 13.29 -2.63
N SER A 249 19.78 13.36 -3.39
CA SER A 249 20.85 14.35 -3.16
C SER A 249 20.37 15.80 -3.40
N GLU A 250 19.61 16.03 -4.47
CA GLU A 250 19.09 17.37 -4.81
C GLU A 250 18.10 17.90 -3.77
N LEU A 251 17.24 17.04 -3.24
CA LEU A 251 16.22 17.42 -2.25
C LEU A 251 16.71 17.37 -0.79
N GLY A 252 17.87 16.76 -0.53
CA GLY A 252 18.42 16.62 0.80
C GLY A 252 17.54 15.76 1.73
N THR A 253 16.77 14.82 1.17
CA THR A 253 15.96 13.86 1.93
C THR A 253 16.26 12.43 1.50
N SER A 254 16.02 11.45 2.40
CA SER A 254 16.21 10.04 2.10
C SER A 254 15.12 9.55 1.16
N ILE A 255 15.50 9.12 -0.06
CA ILE A 255 14.62 8.46 -1.01
C ILE A 255 15.29 7.14 -1.40
N THR A 256 14.62 6.02 -1.14
CA THR A 256 15.16 4.66 -1.35
C THR A 256 14.16 3.78 -2.09
N LEU A 257 14.65 2.85 -2.91
CA LEU A 257 13.82 1.82 -3.52
C LEU A 257 13.56 0.71 -2.48
N ALA A 258 12.32 0.26 -2.40
CA ALA A 258 11.99 -0.94 -1.63
C ALA A 258 12.45 -2.20 -2.37
N TYR A 259 12.62 -3.26 -1.61
CA TYR A 259 12.86 -4.61 -2.12
C TYR A 259 12.16 -5.63 -1.20
N GLU A 260 11.93 -6.83 -1.71
CA GLU A 260 11.25 -7.90 -0.98
C GLU A 260 12.00 -8.26 0.30
N GLY A 261 11.31 -8.16 1.43
CA GLY A 261 11.87 -8.41 2.77
C GLY A 261 12.50 -7.18 3.45
N MET A 262 12.56 -6.02 2.79
CA MET A 262 13.01 -4.77 3.43
C MET A 262 12.14 -4.44 4.64
N VAL A 263 12.77 -3.99 5.73
CA VAL A 263 12.10 -3.57 6.97
C VAL A 263 12.56 -2.18 7.37
N ILE A 264 11.59 -1.32 7.68
CA ILE A 264 11.80 0.02 8.24
C ILE A 264 11.19 0.06 9.65
N GLN A 265 11.81 0.82 10.53
CA GLN A 265 11.34 1.10 11.89
C GLN A 265 11.13 2.61 12.03
N LEU A 266 9.90 3.04 12.30
CA LEU A 266 9.54 4.43 12.58
C LEU A 266 9.65 4.76 14.07
#